data_c8b85c8b3116c41e05daea711a03ea00
#
_entry.id   c8b85c8b3116c41e05daea711a03ea00
#
_cell.length_a   1.000
_cell.length_b   1.000
_cell.length_c   1.000
_cell.angle_alpha   90.00
_cell.angle_beta   90.00
_cell.angle_gamma   90.00
#
_symmetry.space_group_name_H-M   'P 1'
#
loop_
_entity.id
_entity.type
_entity.pdbx_description
1 polymer ?
#
loop_
_entity_poly.entity_id
_entity_poly.type
_entity_poly.pdbx_seq_one_letter_code
_entity_poly.pdbx_strand_id
1 'polypeptide(L)'
;MILETSPPDERQGRRSFFSQVAAIVVSLLAGIVPVATALVVFLNPLRRRVEGSQWIAITPLDALPADGRPYRFPVITDRWDAWNSYPPEAIGSIYLRRTSKTENPVALSSICPHLGCSVDFSTKKDEFICPCHNSMFTVDGARIDPATSPSPRNLDTLDVKIRPEDNQVMVHYLRFKSGTRKKHAE
;
A
#
# COMPACT_ATOMS: atom_id res chain seq x y z
N MET A 1 -85.66 16.37 22.70
CA MET A 1 -84.71 16.64 21.58
C MET A 1 -83.62 15.61 21.73
N ILE A 2 -83.76 14.50 21.01
CA ILE A 2 -82.91 13.32 21.04
C ILE A 2 -81.79 13.55 20.00
N LEU A 3 -80.57 13.73 20.39
CA LEU A 3 -79.40 13.79 19.47
C LEU A 3 -79.12 12.38 18.97
N GLU A 4 -79.42 12.13 17.75
CA GLU A 4 -79.14 10.91 16.99
C GLU A 4 -77.65 10.95 16.63
N THR A 5 -76.81 10.17 17.34
CA THR A 5 -75.41 9.96 16.97
C THR A 5 -75.32 8.95 15.88
N SER A 6 -75.06 9.38 14.66
CA SER A 6 -74.79 8.49 13.52
C SER A 6 -73.55 7.62 13.83
N PRO A 7 -73.57 6.33 13.47
CA PRO A 7 -72.41 5.43 13.66
C PRO A 7 -71.24 5.91 12.80
N PRO A 8 -70.02 5.77 13.26
CA PRO A 8 -68.82 6.15 12.49
C PRO A 8 -68.73 5.34 11.19
N ASP A 9 -68.51 6.05 10.09
CA ASP A 9 -68.38 5.46 8.76
C ASP A 9 -67.12 4.56 8.70
N GLU A 10 -67.32 3.22 8.71
CA GLU A 10 -66.25 2.19 8.64
C GLU A 10 -65.32 2.35 7.44
N ARG A 11 -65.80 2.97 6.34
CA ARG A 11 -65.00 3.25 5.14
C ARG A 11 -63.99 4.38 5.37
N GLN A 12 -64.29 5.33 6.21
CA GLN A 12 -63.39 6.42 6.58
C GLN A 12 -62.25 5.90 7.48
N GLY A 13 -62.52 4.96 8.39
CA GLY A 13 -61.51 4.32 9.24
C GLY A 13 -60.46 3.53 8.45
N ARG A 14 -60.89 2.75 7.46
CA ARG A 14 -59.98 1.96 6.60
C ARG A 14 -59.09 2.84 5.72
N ARG A 15 -59.63 3.88 5.11
CA ARG A 15 -58.83 4.84 4.30
C ARG A 15 -57.81 5.58 5.17
N SER A 16 -58.18 6.02 6.35
CA SER A 16 -57.29 6.68 7.30
C SER A 16 -56.16 5.75 7.75
N PHE A 17 -56.46 4.48 8.03
CA PHE A 17 -55.46 3.47 8.40
C PHE A 17 -54.44 3.25 7.28
N PHE A 18 -54.86 3.06 6.02
CA PHE A 18 -53.94 2.87 4.89
C PHE A 18 -53.06 4.09 4.63
N SER A 19 -53.63 5.31 4.75
CA SER A 19 -52.87 6.53 4.57
C SER A 19 -51.83 6.74 5.68
N GLN A 20 -52.14 6.40 6.92
CA GLN A 20 -51.19 6.43 8.04
C GLN A 20 -50.06 5.42 7.86
N VAL A 21 -50.38 4.18 7.48
CA VAL A 21 -49.36 3.13 7.20
C VAL A 21 -48.48 3.58 6.03
N ALA A 22 -49.04 4.07 4.95
CA ALA A 22 -48.27 4.58 3.82
C ALA A 22 -47.36 5.74 4.22
N ALA A 23 -47.86 6.68 5.02
CA ALA A 23 -47.07 7.81 5.52
C ALA A 23 -45.88 7.33 6.40
N ILE A 24 -46.11 6.34 7.28
CA ILE A 24 -45.06 5.76 8.11
C ILE A 24 -44.00 5.07 7.23
N VAL A 25 -44.40 4.25 6.26
CA VAL A 25 -43.50 3.55 5.36
C VAL A 25 -42.62 4.54 4.57
N VAL A 26 -43.27 5.56 3.97
CA VAL A 26 -42.55 6.60 3.22
C VAL A 26 -41.57 7.36 4.11
N SER A 27 -42.00 7.73 5.33
CA SER A 27 -41.13 8.42 6.28
C SER A 27 -39.92 7.57 6.72
N LEU A 28 -40.12 6.26 6.96
CA LEU A 28 -39.08 5.32 7.25
C LEU A 28 -38.06 5.19 6.09
N LEU A 29 -38.56 5.03 4.87
CA LEU A 29 -37.69 4.96 3.68
C LEU A 29 -36.94 6.26 3.46
N ALA A 30 -37.59 7.39 3.60
CA ALA A 30 -36.97 8.71 3.48
C ALA A 30 -35.86 8.95 4.52
N GLY A 31 -35.96 8.34 5.71
CA GLY A 31 -34.93 8.40 6.75
C GLY A 31 -33.84 7.33 6.61
N ILE A 32 -34.24 6.07 6.39
CA ILE A 32 -33.31 4.93 6.38
C ILE A 32 -32.40 4.97 5.15
N VAL A 33 -32.90 5.29 3.97
CA VAL A 33 -32.11 5.27 2.73
C VAL A 33 -30.93 6.25 2.80
N PRO A 34 -31.10 7.55 3.12
CA PRO A 34 -29.96 8.45 3.21
C PRO A 34 -28.99 8.09 4.34
N VAL A 35 -29.48 7.58 5.46
CA VAL A 35 -28.60 7.13 6.57
C VAL A 35 -27.80 5.90 6.14
N ALA A 36 -28.41 4.92 5.51
CA ALA A 36 -27.72 3.72 5.03
C ALA A 36 -26.68 4.06 3.95
N THR A 37 -27.02 4.92 3.00
CA THR A 37 -26.06 5.37 1.99
C THR A 37 -24.92 6.17 2.59
N ALA A 38 -25.19 7.08 3.52
CA ALA A 38 -24.16 7.81 4.24
C ALA A 38 -23.22 6.88 5.01
N LEU A 39 -23.76 5.85 5.67
CA LEU A 39 -23.00 4.86 6.40
C LEU A 39 -22.12 4.01 5.46
N VAL A 40 -22.66 3.57 4.33
CA VAL A 40 -21.91 2.82 3.30
C VAL A 40 -20.75 3.66 2.78
N VAL A 41 -20.99 4.92 2.46
CA VAL A 41 -19.96 5.85 1.98
C VAL A 41 -18.92 6.10 3.08
N PHE A 42 -19.35 6.38 4.30
CA PHE A 42 -18.47 6.61 5.45
C PHE A 42 -17.58 5.41 5.78
N LEU A 43 -18.11 4.19 5.66
CA LEU A 43 -17.37 2.95 5.94
C LEU A 43 -16.61 2.41 4.72
N ASN A 44 -16.78 3.00 3.53
CA ASN A 44 -16.10 2.55 2.32
C ASN A 44 -14.57 2.50 2.44
N PRO A 45 -13.89 3.47 3.10
CA PRO A 45 -12.43 3.42 3.30
C PRO A 45 -11.96 2.18 4.05
N LEU A 46 -12.75 1.69 5.02
CA LEU A 46 -12.40 0.49 5.79
C LEU A 46 -12.44 -0.80 4.96
N ARG A 47 -13.13 -0.78 3.81
CA ARG A 47 -13.19 -1.90 2.86
C ARG A 47 -12.05 -1.88 1.85
N ARG A 48 -11.44 -0.71 1.63
CA ARG A 48 -10.27 -0.58 0.78
C ARG A 48 -9.06 -1.05 1.58
N ARG A 49 -8.59 -2.25 1.29
CA ARG A 49 -7.27 -2.66 1.78
C ARG A 49 -6.26 -1.72 1.13
N VAL A 50 -5.54 -0.97 1.95
CA VAL A 50 -4.27 -0.39 1.51
C VAL A 50 -3.41 -1.61 1.21
N GLU A 51 -3.26 -1.95 -0.06
CA GLU A 51 -2.38 -3.02 -0.48
C GLU A 51 -0.96 -2.58 -0.15
N GLY A 52 -0.52 -2.90 1.06
CA GLY A 52 0.86 -2.64 1.52
C GLY A 52 1.91 -3.45 0.78
N SER A 53 1.48 -4.23 -0.20
CA SER A 53 2.29 -5.19 -0.93
C SER A 53 1.92 -5.13 -2.42
N GLN A 54 2.52 -4.18 -3.14
CA GLN A 54 2.27 -4.06 -4.58
C GLN A 54 3.51 -4.46 -5.40
N TRP A 55 3.26 -5.18 -6.51
CA TRP A 55 4.24 -5.36 -7.56
C TRP A 55 4.32 -4.07 -8.39
N ILE A 56 5.43 -3.35 -8.25
CA ILE A 56 5.64 -2.06 -8.90
C ILE A 56 6.62 -2.23 -10.05
N ALA A 57 6.27 -1.71 -11.22
CA ALA A 57 7.17 -1.65 -12.36
C ALA A 57 8.26 -0.60 -12.09
N ILE A 58 9.51 -0.98 -12.17
CA ILE A 58 10.64 -0.12 -11.84
C ILE A 58 11.33 0.39 -13.12
N THR A 59 11.73 -0.53 -14.00
CA THR A 59 12.47 -0.21 -15.22
C THR A 59 12.34 -1.34 -16.23
N PRO A 60 12.44 -1.06 -17.54
CA PRO A 60 12.62 -2.13 -18.52
C PRO A 60 13.91 -2.91 -18.24
N LEU A 61 13.87 -4.23 -18.41
CA LEU A 61 15.02 -5.10 -18.16
C LEU A 61 16.22 -4.73 -19.02
N ASP A 62 15.97 -4.27 -20.25
CA ASP A 62 17.03 -3.88 -21.21
C ASP A 62 17.71 -2.56 -20.82
N ALA A 63 17.03 -1.73 -20.02
CA ALA A 63 17.60 -0.51 -19.49
C ALA A 63 18.47 -0.73 -18.25
N LEU A 64 18.39 -1.93 -17.64
CA LEU A 64 19.21 -2.30 -16.48
C LEU A 64 20.53 -2.91 -16.95
N PRO A 65 21.69 -2.24 -16.69
CA PRO A 65 23.00 -2.79 -17.04
C PRO A 65 23.24 -4.15 -16.38
N ALA A 66 23.94 -5.05 -17.09
CA ALA A 66 24.30 -6.37 -16.60
C ALA A 66 25.81 -6.42 -16.28
N ASP A 67 26.28 -5.44 -15.52
CA ASP A 67 27.69 -5.22 -15.16
C ASP A 67 28.01 -5.58 -13.71
N GLY A 68 27.02 -6.10 -12.98
CA GLY A 68 27.15 -6.48 -11.58
C GLY A 68 27.06 -5.34 -10.59
N ARG A 69 26.87 -4.09 -11.04
CA ARG A 69 26.76 -2.93 -10.16
C ARG A 69 25.34 -2.66 -9.73
N PRO A 70 25.12 -2.22 -8.49
CA PRO A 70 23.80 -1.77 -8.04
C PRO A 70 23.46 -0.38 -8.60
N TYR A 71 22.28 -0.24 -9.16
CA TYR A 71 21.71 1.04 -9.62
C TYR A 71 20.52 1.40 -8.78
N ARG A 72 20.44 2.66 -8.34
CA ARG A 72 19.35 3.17 -7.52
C ARG A 72 18.18 3.60 -8.38
N PHE A 73 17.00 3.10 -8.06
CA PHE A 73 15.74 3.47 -8.71
C PHE A 73 14.75 4.00 -7.70
N PRO A 74 14.00 5.08 -8.04
CA PRO A 74 12.85 5.49 -7.24
C PRO A 74 11.74 4.46 -7.40
N VAL A 75 11.00 4.22 -6.33
CA VAL A 75 9.77 3.44 -6.35
C VAL A 75 8.63 4.43 -6.46
N ILE A 76 8.03 4.50 -7.65
CA ILE A 76 6.96 5.45 -7.98
C ILE A 76 5.66 4.68 -8.07
N THR A 77 4.64 5.13 -7.37
CA THR A 77 3.30 4.54 -7.41
C THR A 77 2.23 5.60 -7.22
N ASP A 78 1.03 5.27 -7.67
CA ASP A 78 -0.15 6.05 -7.35
C ASP A 78 -0.45 5.92 -5.87
N ARG A 79 -0.70 7.06 -5.22
CA ARG A 79 -1.15 7.07 -3.84
C ARG A 79 -2.65 7.31 -3.77
N TRP A 80 -3.32 6.41 -3.10
CA TRP A 80 -4.73 6.53 -2.80
C TRP A 80 -4.90 6.65 -1.30
N ASP A 81 -5.58 7.69 -0.83
CA ASP A 81 -6.18 7.66 0.49
C ASP A 81 -7.67 7.32 0.37
N ALA A 82 -8.39 7.39 1.48
CA ALA A 82 -9.79 6.97 1.54
C ALA A 82 -10.67 7.48 0.39
N TRP A 83 -10.43 8.72 -0.07
CA TRP A 83 -11.30 9.45 -0.98
C TRP A 83 -10.57 10.04 -2.19
N ASN A 84 -9.25 10.27 -2.07
CA ASN A 84 -8.47 10.97 -3.07
C ASN A 84 -7.47 10.06 -3.77
N SER A 85 -7.29 10.30 -5.07
CA SER A 85 -6.20 9.78 -5.88
C SER A 85 -5.17 10.91 -6.03
N TYR A 86 -3.94 10.61 -5.72
CA TYR A 86 -2.82 11.53 -5.89
C TYR A 86 -2.02 11.15 -7.13
N PRO A 87 -1.36 12.11 -7.78
CA PRO A 87 -0.43 11.81 -8.86
C PRO A 87 0.65 10.83 -8.41
N PRO A 88 1.26 10.05 -9.33
CA PRO A 88 2.36 9.17 -9.00
C PRO A 88 3.47 9.93 -8.28
N GLU A 89 3.87 9.44 -7.11
CA GLU A 89 4.96 10.01 -6.32
C GLU A 89 5.95 8.94 -5.88
N ALA A 90 7.18 9.36 -5.62
CA ALA A 90 8.21 8.47 -5.12
C ALA A 90 7.96 8.14 -3.64
N ILE A 91 7.55 6.91 -3.35
CA ILE A 91 7.31 6.40 -1.98
C ILE A 91 8.56 5.85 -1.31
N GLY A 92 9.65 5.71 -2.07
CA GLY A 92 10.93 5.20 -1.61
C GLY A 92 11.91 5.01 -2.74
N SER A 93 12.98 4.26 -2.47
CA SER A 93 13.95 3.84 -3.49
C SER A 93 14.46 2.44 -3.17
N ILE A 94 14.99 1.79 -4.20
CA ILE A 94 15.60 0.47 -4.14
C ILE A 94 16.88 0.46 -4.98
N TYR A 95 17.69 -0.55 -4.77
CA TYR A 95 18.81 -0.87 -5.66
C TYR A 95 18.48 -2.13 -6.45
N LEU A 96 18.64 -2.07 -7.77
CA LEU A 96 18.63 -3.22 -8.67
C LEU A 96 20.04 -3.53 -9.12
N ARG A 97 20.40 -4.79 -9.08
CA ARG A 97 21.69 -5.31 -9.54
C ARG A 97 21.47 -6.49 -10.46
N ARG A 98 22.18 -6.53 -11.59
CA ARG A 98 22.16 -7.62 -12.54
C ARG A 98 23.58 -8.01 -12.92
N THR A 99 23.95 -9.26 -12.67
CA THR A 99 25.32 -9.74 -12.87
C THR A 99 25.56 -10.15 -14.32
N SER A 100 24.56 -10.74 -14.97
CA SER A 100 24.61 -11.13 -16.36
C SER A 100 23.27 -10.96 -17.06
N LYS A 101 23.25 -10.99 -18.41
CA LYS A 101 22.01 -10.89 -19.19
C LYS A 101 21.09 -12.10 -19.01
N THR A 102 21.61 -13.22 -18.56
CA THR A 102 20.86 -14.48 -18.38
C THR A 102 20.28 -14.63 -16.97
N GLU A 103 20.74 -13.83 -16.02
CA GLU A 103 20.27 -13.88 -14.64
C GLU A 103 19.16 -12.86 -14.35
N ASN A 104 18.27 -13.23 -13.44
CA ASN A 104 17.28 -12.30 -12.94
C ASN A 104 17.95 -11.23 -12.06
N PRO A 105 17.47 -9.99 -12.11
CA PRO A 105 17.96 -8.95 -11.22
C PRO A 105 17.70 -9.28 -9.74
N VAL A 106 18.59 -8.81 -8.89
CA VAL A 106 18.39 -8.79 -7.43
C VAL A 106 17.98 -7.38 -7.02
N ALA A 107 16.96 -7.29 -6.16
CA ALA A 107 16.53 -6.03 -5.57
C ALA A 107 16.91 -5.96 -4.09
N LEU A 108 17.54 -4.85 -3.70
CA LEU A 108 17.87 -4.54 -2.32
C LEU A 108 17.15 -3.27 -1.88
N SER A 109 16.65 -3.28 -0.66
CA SER A 109 16.10 -2.07 -0.04
C SER A 109 17.21 -1.03 0.13
N SER A 110 16.93 0.24 -0.18
CA SER A 110 17.85 1.33 0.13
C SER A 110 17.79 1.78 1.59
N ILE A 111 16.99 1.11 2.42
CA ILE A 111 16.78 1.46 3.82
C ILE A 111 17.69 0.60 4.71
N CYS A 112 18.50 1.27 5.52
CA CYS A 112 19.39 0.61 6.50
C CYS A 112 18.58 -0.09 7.60
N PRO A 113 18.79 -1.40 7.83
CA PRO A 113 18.07 -2.14 8.86
C PRO A 113 18.37 -1.69 10.30
N HIS A 114 19.33 -0.79 10.51
CA HIS A 114 19.65 -0.24 11.84
C HIS A 114 18.51 0.68 12.33
N LEU A 115 18.39 1.87 11.75
CA LEU A 115 17.41 2.90 12.14
C LEU A 115 16.69 3.54 10.96
N GLY A 116 16.67 2.90 9.80
CA GLY A 116 15.87 3.36 8.66
C GLY A 116 16.48 4.48 7.80
N CYS A 117 17.76 4.82 8.01
CA CYS A 117 18.45 5.77 7.13
C CYS A 117 18.63 5.18 5.73
N SER A 118 18.69 6.05 4.70
CA SER A 118 19.05 5.61 3.35
C SER A 118 20.53 5.22 3.30
N VAL A 119 20.82 4.11 2.60
CA VAL A 119 22.20 3.73 2.27
C VAL A 119 22.58 4.23 0.88
N ASP A 120 23.84 4.55 0.69
CA ASP A 120 24.41 4.95 -0.59
C ASP A 120 25.45 3.92 -1.06
N PHE A 121 25.48 3.67 -2.37
CA PHE A 121 26.48 2.78 -2.97
C PHE A 121 27.74 3.56 -3.35
N SER A 122 28.88 3.16 -2.80
CA SER A 122 30.19 3.72 -3.12
C SER A 122 30.83 2.94 -4.25
N THR A 123 30.89 3.52 -5.44
CA THR A 123 31.57 2.92 -6.61
C THR A 123 33.07 2.79 -6.43
N LYS A 124 33.68 3.56 -5.51
CA LYS A 124 35.13 3.50 -5.22
C LYS A 124 35.48 2.30 -4.38
N LYS A 125 34.61 1.91 -3.45
CA LYS A 125 34.83 0.83 -2.50
C LYS A 125 34.06 -0.45 -2.86
N ASP A 126 33.12 -0.35 -3.80
CA ASP A 126 32.21 -1.41 -4.20
C ASP A 126 31.35 -1.94 -3.04
N GLU A 127 30.88 -1.02 -2.20
CA GLU A 127 30.11 -1.32 -0.99
C GLU A 127 28.99 -0.30 -0.75
N PHE A 128 27.96 -0.72 -0.01
CA PHE A 128 26.94 0.18 0.51
C PHE A 128 27.37 0.75 1.85
N ILE A 129 27.14 2.06 2.04
CA ILE A 129 27.48 2.77 3.27
C ILE A 129 26.25 3.50 3.78
N CYS A 130 25.91 3.29 5.04
CA CYS A 130 24.91 4.08 5.74
C CYS A 130 25.60 5.30 6.38
N PRO A 131 25.27 6.53 5.99
CA PRO A 131 25.93 7.73 6.49
C PRO A 131 25.61 8.05 7.95
N CYS A 132 24.54 7.46 8.51
CA CYS A 132 24.11 7.79 9.87
C CYS A 132 25.03 7.19 10.95
N HIS A 133 25.38 5.90 10.85
CA HIS A 133 26.18 5.20 11.85
C HIS A 133 27.20 4.24 11.23
N ASN A 134 27.58 4.49 9.96
CA ASN A 134 28.62 3.73 9.26
C ASN A 134 28.38 2.21 9.19
N SER A 135 27.11 1.78 9.13
CA SER A 135 26.84 0.39 8.74
C SER A 135 27.26 0.20 7.29
N MET A 136 28.11 -0.80 7.04
CA MET A 136 28.65 -1.11 5.72
C MET A 136 28.16 -2.47 5.26
N PHE A 137 27.88 -2.58 3.93
CA PHE A 137 27.39 -3.81 3.33
C PHE A 137 28.06 -4.05 1.98
N THR A 138 28.33 -5.31 1.70
CA THR A 138 28.86 -5.72 0.38
C THR A 138 27.87 -5.39 -0.74
N VAL A 139 28.30 -5.50 -1.98
CA VAL A 139 27.46 -5.35 -3.19
C VAL A 139 26.24 -6.27 -3.18
N ASP A 140 26.29 -7.41 -2.47
CA ASP A 140 25.19 -8.35 -2.27
C ASP A 140 24.30 -8.02 -1.06
N GLY A 141 24.60 -6.93 -0.36
CA GLY A 141 23.85 -6.50 0.81
C GLY A 141 24.22 -7.21 2.10
N ALA A 142 25.25 -8.07 2.13
CA ALA A 142 25.75 -8.69 3.35
C ALA A 142 26.51 -7.67 4.21
N ARG A 143 26.35 -7.73 5.54
CA ARG A 143 27.10 -6.86 6.45
C ARG A 143 28.61 -7.11 6.33
N ILE A 144 29.36 -6.05 6.16
CA ILE A 144 30.81 -6.08 6.33
C ILE A 144 31.06 -6.00 7.82
N ASP A 145 31.86 -6.93 8.34
CA ASP A 145 32.14 -7.09 9.76
C ASP A 145 30.89 -7.15 10.66
N PRO A 146 30.18 -8.28 10.67
CA PRO A 146 28.94 -8.41 11.46
C PRO A 146 29.10 -8.21 12.96
N ALA A 147 30.36 -8.35 13.49
CA ALA A 147 30.64 -8.20 14.90
C ALA A 147 30.62 -6.73 15.36
N THR A 148 31.01 -5.80 14.48
CA THR A 148 31.11 -4.37 14.79
C THR A 148 30.02 -3.53 14.10
N SER A 149 29.32 -4.11 13.12
CA SER A 149 28.28 -3.41 12.37
C SER A 149 27.13 -2.98 13.28
N PRO A 150 26.74 -1.69 13.27
CA PRO A 150 25.53 -1.22 13.97
C PRO A 150 24.24 -1.88 13.45
N SER A 151 24.21 -2.30 12.19
CA SER A 151 23.04 -2.96 11.61
C SER A 151 22.82 -4.36 12.20
N PRO A 152 21.60 -4.68 12.68
CA PRO A 152 21.32 -6.00 13.27
C PRO A 152 21.22 -7.13 12.24
N ARG A 153 21.07 -6.81 10.93
CA ARG A 153 20.96 -7.76 9.82
C ARG A 153 21.50 -7.18 8.51
N ASN A 154 21.62 -8.01 7.49
CA ASN A 154 21.96 -7.62 6.13
C ASN A 154 20.93 -6.64 5.55
N LEU A 155 21.24 -5.97 4.44
CA LEU A 155 20.23 -5.22 3.68
C LEU A 155 19.08 -6.15 3.29
N ASP A 156 17.86 -5.63 3.39
CA ASP A 156 16.68 -6.41 3.09
C ASP A 156 16.55 -6.58 1.57
N THR A 157 16.41 -7.82 1.13
CA THR A 157 16.12 -8.18 -0.25
C THR A 157 14.63 -8.05 -0.52
N LEU A 158 14.26 -7.71 -1.75
CA LEU A 158 12.90 -7.61 -2.23
C LEU A 158 12.68 -8.64 -3.33
N ASP A 159 11.46 -9.17 -3.44
CA ASP A 159 11.15 -10.13 -4.48
C ASP A 159 11.08 -9.42 -5.84
N VAL A 160 11.62 -10.08 -6.87
CA VAL A 160 11.68 -9.59 -8.24
C VAL A 160 11.07 -10.59 -9.19
N LYS A 161 10.32 -10.09 -10.17
CA LYS A 161 9.89 -10.86 -11.33
C LYS A 161 9.97 -10.01 -12.59
N ILE A 162 10.10 -10.65 -13.73
CA ILE A 162 10.01 -9.98 -15.02
C ILE A 162 8.60 -10.16 -15.55
N ARG A 163 7.97 -9.10 -15.98
CA ARG A 163 6.66 -9.13 -16.64
C ARG A 163 6.87 -9.43 -18.12
N PRO A 164 6.34 -10.57 -18.64
CA PRO A 164 6.66 -11.02 -19.99
C PRO A 164 6.13 -10.10 -21.10
N GLU A 165 5.00 -9.40 -20.83
CA GLU A 165 4.29 -8.62 -21.83
C GLU A 165 5.08 -7.41 -22.33
N ASP A 166 5.89 -6.80 -21.47
CA ASP A 166 6.63 -5.57 -21.76
C ASP A 166 8.06 -5.56 -21.21
N ASN A 167 8.54 -6.74 -20.80
CA ASN A 167 9.90 -6.93 -20.27
C ASN A 167 10.26 -6.01 -19.09
N GLN A 168 9.26 -5.65 -18.26
CA GLN A 168 9.45 -4.79 -17.09
C GLN A 168 9.95 -5.57 -15.88
N VAL A 169 10.94 -5.02 -15.19
CA VAL A 169 11.37 -5.46 -13.86
C VAL A 169 10.35 -5.03 -12.84
N MET A 170 9.60 -5.99 -12.31
CA MET A 170 8.61 -5.78 -11.26
C MET A 170 9.22 -6.13 -9.92
N VAL A 171 9.06 -5.25 -8.94
CA VAL A 171 9.54 -5.47 -7.57
C VAL A 171 8.36 -5.46 -6.61
N HIS A 172 8.32 -6.45 -5.74
CA HIS A 172 7.40 -6.50 -4.62
C HIS A 172 7.91 -5.57 -3.52
N TYR A 173 7.49 -4.30 -3.58
CA TYR A 173 8.00 -3.29 -2.67
C TYR A 173 7.37 -3.44 -1.29
N LEU A 174 8.23 -3.67 -0.30
CA LEU A 174 7.88 -3.76 1.10
C LEU A 174 8.83 -2.89 1.92
N ARG A 175 8.28 -2.27 2.95
CA ARG A 175 9.10 -1.66 4.02
C ARG A 175 9.26 -2.66 5.15
N PHE A 176 10.42 -2.64 5.77
CA PHE A 176 10.75 -3.57 6.86
C PHE A 176 11.09 -2.80 8.13
N LYS A 177 10.60 -3.31 9.24
CA LYS A 177 10.87 -2.74 10.57
C LYS A 177 12.37 -2.70 10.84
N SER A 178 12.89 -1.50 11.12
CA SER A 178 14.29 -1.28 11.51
C SER A 178 14.55 -1.71 12.96
N GLY A 179 15.82 -1.86 13.34
CA GLY A 179 16.23 -2.22 14.71
C GLY A 179 15.99 -3.67 15.10
N THR A 180 15.57 -4.53 14.19
CA THR A 180 15.25 -5.94 14.47
C THR A 180 16.19 -6.90 13.74
N ARG A 181 16.57 -8.03 14.39
CA ARG A 181 17.40 -9.06 13.75
C ARG A 181 16.64 -9.84 12.67
N LYS A 182 15.34 -10.04 12.87
CA LYS A 182 14.47 -10.71 11.90
C LYS A 182 13.84 -9.68 10.99
N LYS A 183 13.71 -10.02 9.72
CA LYS A 183 13.01 -9.24 8.71
C LYS A 183 11.49 -9.34 8.95
N HIS A 184 10.84 -8.22 9.25
CA HIS A 184 9.39 -8.11 9.43
C HIS A 184 8.90 -6.98 8.52
N ALA A 185 7.95 -7.27 7.64
CA ALA A 185 7.26 -6.24 6.86
C ALA A 185 6.39 -5.35 7.79
N GLU A 186 6.34 -4.04 7.48
CA GLU A 186 5.47 -3.06 8.12
C GLU A 186 4.09 -3.02 7.48
#